data_1a4c28927346645e508c0ccfbfaed040
#
_entry.id   1a4c28927346645e508c0ccfbfaed040
#
_cell.length_a   1.000
_cell.length_b   1.000
_cell.length_c   1.000
_cell.angle_alpha   90.00
_cell.angle_beta   90.00
_cell.angle_gamma   90.00
#
_symmetry.space_group_name_H-M   'P 1'
#
loop_
_entity.id
_entity.type
_entity.pdbx_description
1 polymer ?
#
loop_
_entity_poly.entity_id
_entity_poly.type
_entity_poly.pdbx_seq_one_letter_code
_entity_poly.pdbx_strand_id
1 'polypeptide(L)'
;MARLSQVSPDELILDLENPRIPDARFANEIEAIAYLYSQADLGELIQSIGNSGWLDFEPLIVEESTRTVIEGNRRLAALRIIANHQLQQRFKVTLPKPLHLNAKPDEIQVNYVGSRNEARDFIGFKHVNGAFKWDSYAKAKFAHS
;
A
#
# COMPACT_ATOMS: atom_id res chain seq x y z
N MET A 1 18.35 -8.28 -3.33
CA MET A 1 18.19 -7.16 -4.24
C MET A 1 16.75 -7.04 -4.71
N ALA A 2 16.25 -5.83 -4.86
CA ALA A 2 14.86 -5.65 -5.25
C ALA A 2 14.64 -6.08 -6.70
N ARG A 3 13.50 -6.70 -6.98
CA ARG A 3 13.16 -7.19 -8.30
C ARG A 3 11.72 -6.84 -8.63
N LEU A 4 11.52 -6.12 -9.72
CA LEU A 4 10.18 -5.76 -10.17
C LEU A 4 9.42 -6.97 -10.69
N SER A 5 8.13 -7.03 -10.38
CA SER A 5 7.26 -8.09 -10.85
C SER A 5 5.82 -7.59 -10.89
N GLN A 6 4.96 -8.34 -11.57
CA GLN A 6 3.52 -8.08 -11.61
C GLN A 6 2.84 -9.24 -10.91
N VAL A 7 1.99 -8.93 -9.93
CA VAL A 7 1.30 -10.00 -9.19
C VAL A 7 -0.13 -9.61 -8.90
N SER A 8 -0.98 -10.61 -8.72
CA SER A 8 -2.35 -10.37 -8.31
C SER A 8 -2.36 -9.84 -6.88
N PRO A 9 -3.14 -8.81 -6.57
CA PRO A 9 -3.25 -8.36 -5.18
C PRO A 9 -3.66 -9.47 -4.22
N ASP A 10 -4.39 -10.46 -4.71
CA ASP A 10 -4.85 -11.57 -3.88
C ASP A 10 -3.71 -12.46 -3.40
N GLU A 11 -2.56 -12.40 -4.06
CA GLU A 11 -1.40 -13.18 -3.66
C GLU A 11 -0.59 -12.50 -2.56
N LEU A 12 -0.93 -11.28 -2.21
CA LEU A 12 -0.17 -10.51 -1.24
C LEU A 12 -0.81 -10.58 0.14
N ILE A 13 0.01 -10.38 1.15
CA ILE A 13 -0.41 -10.46 2.55
C ILE A 13 -0.08 -9.14 3.23
N LEU A 14 -1.06 -8.58 3.92
CA LEU A 14 -0.82 -7.38 4.71
C LEU A 14 0.13 -7.69 5.85
N ASP A 15 0.97 -6.73 6.19
CA ASP A 15 1.95 -6.89 7.24
C ASP A 15 1.26 -6.71 8.60
N LEU A 16 1.09 -7.81 9.32
CA LEU A 16 0.42 -7.77 10.60
C LEU A 16 1.33 -7.28 11.73
N GLU A 17 2.60 -7.07 11.42
CA GLU A 17 3.58 -6.56 12.38
C GLU A 17 4.16 -5.25 11.89
N ASN A 18 3.30 -4.37 11.45
CA ASN A 18 3.73 -3.12 10.83
C ASN A 18 4.66 -2.33 11.75
N PRO A 19 5.92 -2.10 11.35
CA PRO A 19 6.88 -1.42 12.21
C PRO A 19 6.56 0.06 12.45
N ARG A 20 5.66 0.63 11.68
CA ARG A 20 5.25 2.01 11.92
C ARG A 20 4.37 2.13 13.15
N ILE A 21 3.91 1.00 13.67
CA ILE A 21 3.01 0.99 14.81
C ILE A 21 3.73 0.23 15.90
N PRO A 22 4.44 0.92 16.78
CA PRO A 22 5.19 0.25 17.83
C PRO A 22 4.25 -0.63 18.65
N ASP A 23 4.69 -1.84 18.91
CA ASP A 23 3.96 -2.79 19.73
C ASP A 23 2.63 -3.22 19.16
N ALA A 24 2.33 -2.85 17.93
CA ALA A 24 1.07 -3.26 17.32
C ALA A 24 1.28 -4.56 16.57
N ARG A 25 0.48 -5.53 16.91
CA ARG A 25 0.46 -6.79 16.21
C ARG A 25 -1.00 -7.17 16.05
N PHE A 26 -1.42 -7.37 14.81
CA PHE A 26 -2.81 -7.65 14.53
C PHE A 26 -3.04 -9.13 14.44
N ALA A 27 -4.21 -9.58 14.88
CA ALA A 27 -4.55 -11.00 14.85
C ALA A 27 -4.83 -11.48 13.43
N ASN A 28 -5.33 -10.59 12.56
CA ASN A 28 -5.66 -10.97 11.19
C ASN A 28 -5.72 -9.73 10.31
N GLU A 29 -5.93 -9.95 9.01
CA GLU A 29 -5.97 -8.85 8.05
C GLU A 29 -7.09 -7.86 8.32
N ILE A 30 -8.24 -8.33 8.77
CA ILE A 30 -9.36 -7.43 9.00
C ILE A 30 -9.03 -6.43 10.09
N GLU A 31 -8.35 -6.87 11.15
CA GLU A 31 -7.92 -5.94 12.20
C GLU A 31 -6.92 -4.93 11.65
N ALA A 32 -5.99 -5.38 10.83
CA ALA A 32 -5.02 -4.47 10.24
C ALA A 32 -5.70 -3.45 9.33
N ILE A 33 -6.65 -3.90 8.52
CA ILE A 33 -7.40 -2.99 7.65
C ILE A 33 -8.20 -2.00 8.48
N ALA A 34 -8.83 -2.47 9.56
CA ALA A 34 -9.61 -1.58 10.42
C ALA A 34 -8.73 -0.49 11.02
N TYR A 35 -7.54 -0.86 11.47
CA TYR A 35 -6.63 0.12 12.02
C TYR A 35 -6.23 1.15 10.96
N LEU A 36 -5.85 0.67 9.77
CA LEU A 36 -5.45 1.56 8.71
C LEU A 36 -6.59 2.48 8.28
N TYR A 37 -7.81 1.96 8.27
CA TYR A 37 -8.96 2.76 7.89
C TYR A 37 -9.19 3.89 8.91
N SER A 38 -8.99 3.62 10.18
CA SER A 38 -9.23 4.62 11.21
C SER A 38 -8.11 5.64 11.35
N GLN A 39 -6.89 5.29 10.95
CA GLN A 39 -5.73 6.12 11.24
C GLN A 39 -5.04 6.74 10.03
N ALA A 40 -5.33 6.30 8.81
CA ALA A 40 -4.47 6.60 7.70
C ALA A 40 -5.15 7.15 6.45
N ASP A 41 -6.28 7.83 6.60
CA ASP A 41 -6.99 8.43 5.46
C ASP A 41 -7.30 7.43 4.35
N LEU A 42 -7.59 6.21 4.74
CA LEU A 42 -7.83 5.15 3.78
C LEU A 42 -9.07 5.44 2.93
N GLY A 43 -10.06 6.10 3.52
CA GLY A 43 -11.27 6.46 2.79
C GLY A 43 -10.98 7.33 1.59
N GLU A 44 -10.09 8.31 1.73
CA GLU A 44 -9.72 9.17 0.61
C GLU A 44 -9.00 8.39 -0.47
N LEU A 45 -8.12 7.49 -0.07
CA LEU A 45 -7.40 6.67 -1.02
C LEU A 45 -8.34 5.76 -1.81
N ILE A 46 -9.33 5.19 -1.12
CA ILE A 46 -10.33 4.36 -1.79
C ILE A 46 -11.09 5.18 -2.84
N GLN A 47 -11.49 6.40 -2.50
CA GLN A 47 -12.21 7.24 -3.45
C GLN A 47 -11.30 7.62 -4.62
N SER A 48 -10.05 7.89 -4.36
CA SER A 48 -9.10 8.23 -5.40
C SER A 48 -8.90 7.08 -6.39
N ILE A 49 -8.69 5.88 -5.86
CA ILE A 49 -8.53 4.70 -6.72
C ILE A 49 -9.83 4.42 -7.46
N GLY A 50 -10.97 4.57 -6.78
CA GLY A 50 -12.27 4.34 -7.41
C GLY A 50 -12.55 5.29 -8.56
N ASN A 51 -12.09 6.53 -8.45
CA ASN A 51 -12.33 7.53 -9.48
C ASN A 51 -11.29 7.51 -10.60
N SER A 52 -10.04 7.29 -10.24
CA SER A 52 -8.92 7.44 -11.19
C SER A 52 -8.26 6.14 -11.59
N GLY A 53 -8.59 5.05 -10.91
CA GLY A 53 -7.97 3.76 -11.16
C GLY A 53 -6.67 3.60 -10.41
N TRP A 54 -6.17 2.37 -10.41
CA TRP A 54 -4.88 2.07 -9.78
C TRP A 54 -3.76 2.59 -10.67
N LEU A 55 -2.82 3.30 -10.06
CA LEU A 55 -1.67 3.83 -10.78
C LEU A 55 -0.41 3.19 -10.23
N ASP A 56 0.41 2.64 -11.12
CA ASP A 56 1.64 1.93 -10.73
C ASP A 56 2.83 2.88 -10.62
N PHE A 57 2.65 4.03 -10.00
CA PHE A 57 3.74 4.97 -9.81
C PHE A 57 4.81 4.43 -8.89
N GLU A 58 4.38 3.81 -7.79
CA GLU A 58 5.30 3.31 -6.80
C GLU A 58 4.95 1.87 -6.49
N PRO A 59 5.74 0.91 -6.96
CA PRO A 59 5.47 -0.49 -6.66
C PRO A 59 5.47 -0.74 -5.16
N LEU A 60 4.63 -1.64 -4.72
CA LEU A 60 4.67 -2.09 -3.33
C LEU A 60 5.97 -2.83 -3.10
N ILE A 61 6.48 -2.76 -1.89
CA ILE A 61 7.69 -3.50 -1.53
C ILE A 61 7.25 -4.73 -0.75
N VAL A 62 7.65 -5.91 -1.24
CA VAL A 62 7.12 -7.18 -0.77
C VAL A 62 8.26 -8.13 -0.44
N GLU A 63 8.17 -8.78 0.72
CA GLU A 63 9.12 -9.83 1.05
C GLU A 63 8.75 -11.05 0.21
N GLU A 64 9.68 -11.49 -0.63
CA GLU A 64 9.37 -12.50 -1.64
C GLU A 64 8.96 -13.84 -1.04
N SER A 65 9.63 -14.28 0.00
CA SER A 65 9.39 -15.61 0.56
C SER A 65 8.01 -15.75 1.20
N THR A 66 7.50 -14.68 1.80
CA THR A 66 6.23 -14.72 2.52
C THR A 66 5.10 -14.01 1.79
N ARG A 67 5.43 -13.21 0.77
CA ARG A 67 4.49 -12.35 0.06
C ARG A 67 3.92 -11.25 0.95
N THR A 68 4.61 -10.94 2.04
CA THR A 68 4.16 -9.90 2.96
C THR A 68 4.56 -8.53 2.43
N VAL A 69 3.60 -7.62 2.40
CA VAL A 69 3.84 -6.26 1.95
C VAL A 69 4.53 -5.50 3.08
N ILE A 70 5.78 -5.06 2.82
CA ILE A 70 6.54 -4.30 3.79
C ILE A 70 6.22 -2.81 3.68
N GLU A 71 6.05 -2.33 2.44
CA GLU A 71 5.71 -0.93 2.19
C GLU A 71 4.55 -0.89 1.20
N GLY A 72 3.53 -0.09 1.52
CA GLY A 72 2.35 0.02 0.67
C GLY A 72 1.13 -0.69 1.24
N ASN A 73 1.15 -1.04 2.52
CA ASN A 73 0.02 -1.72 3.15
C ASN A 73 -1.27 -0.91 3.06
N ARG A 74 -1.19 0.40 3.13
CA ARG A 74 -2.35 1.26 3.00
C ARG A 74 -3.01 1.10 1.64
N ARG A 75 -2.19 1.04 0.59
CA ARG A 75 -2.72 0.87 -0.76
C ARG A 75 -3.31 -0.53 -0.96
N LEU A 76 -2.67 -1.55 -0.39
CA LEU A 76 -3.22 -2.89 -0.48
C LEU A 76 -4.54 -2.99 0.28
N ALA A 77 -4.62 -2.36 1.45
CA ALA A 77 -5.86 -2.35 2.22
C ALA A 77 -6.98 -1.68 1.43
N ALA A 78 -6.68 -0.59 0.73
CA ALA A 78 -7.68 0.08 -0.11
C ALA A 78 -8.19 -0.87 -1.19
N LEU A 79 -7.29 -1.60 -1.85
CA LEU A 79 -7.70 -2.55 -2.87
C LEU A 79 -8.55 -3.68 -2.29
N ARG A 80 -8.21 -4.14 -1.08
CA ARG A 80 -9.02 -5.17 -0.42
C ARG A 80 -10.45 -4.71 -0.22
N ILE A 81 -10.63 -3.47 0.23
CA ILE A 81 -11.97 -2.94 0.48
C ILE A 81 -12.71 -2.74 -0.84
N ILE A 82 -12.05 -2.21 -1.86
CA ILE A 82 -12.70 -1.98 -3.15
C ILE A 82 -13.17 -3.30 -3.77
N ALA A 83 -12.42 -4.37 -3.55
CA ALA A 83 -12.75 -5.66 -4.15
C ALA A 83 -13.71 -6.49 -3.30
N ASN A 84 -14.08 -6.04 -2.10
CA ASN A 84 -14.84 -6.88 -1.17
C ASN A 84 -16.06 -6.12 -0.63
N HIS A 85 -17.23 -6.53 -1.09
CA HIS A 85 -18.48 -5.88 -0.70
C HIS A 85 -18.73 -5.95 0.81
N GLN A 86 -18.35 -7.05 1.44
CA GLN A 86 -18.54 -7.19 2.88
C GLN A 86 -17.68 -6.19 3.66
N LEU A 87 -16.46 -5.95 3.19
CA LEU A 87 -15.62 -4.94 3.82
C LEU A 87 -16.18 -3.55 3.61
N GLN A 88 -16.75 -3.29 2.43
CA GLN A 88 -17.38 -2.01 2.17
C GLN A 88 -18.53 -1.76 3.15
N GLN A 89 -19.32 -2.78 3.41
CA GLN A 89 -20.41 -2.67 4.37
C GLN A 89 -19.88 -2.48 5.79
N ARG A 90 -18.85 -3.24 6.14
CA ARG A 90 -18.29 -3.18 7.48
C ARG A 90 -17.77 -1.79 7.81
N PHE A 91 -17.11 -1.14 6.86
CA PHE A 91 -16.52 0.17 7.09
C PHE A 91 -17.39 1.31 6.55
N LYS A 92 -18.58 0.98 6.07
CA LYS A 92 -19.55 1.96 5.56
C LYS A 92 -18.96 2.80 4.44
N VAL A 93 -18.28 2.11 3.52
CA VAL A 93 -17.65 2.74 2.37
C VAL A 93 -18.59 2.69 1.19
N THR A 94 -18.79 3.84 0.53
CA THR A 94 -19.54 3.90 -0.72
C THR A 94 -18.55 4.21 -1.83
N LEU A 95 -18.47 3.33 -2.81
CA LEU A 95 -17.55 3.52 -3.92
C LEU A 95 -18.11 4.52 -4.93
N PRO A 96 -17.24 5.22 -5.68
CA PRO A 96 -17.71 6.14 -6.73
C PRO A 96 -18.49 5.40 -7.81
N LYS A 97 -19.43 6.10 -8.43
CA LYS A 97 -20.21 5.57 -9.53
C LYS A 97 -20.16 6.57 -10.67
N PRO A 98 -19.62 6.21 -11.83
CA PRO A 98 -19.11 4.87 -12.15
C PRO A 98 -17.75 4.61 -11.51
N LEU A 99 -17.48 3.35 -11.22
CA LEU A 99 -16.19 2.95 -10.71
C LEU A 99 -15.23 2.87 -11.90
N HIS A 100 -14.02 3.38 -11.72
CA HIS A 100 -13.02 3.35 -12.78
C HIS A 100 -12.73 1.91 -13.20
N LEU A 101 -12.47 1.71 -14.48
CA LEU A 101 -12.21 0.37 -15.01
C LEU A 101 -11.01 -0.29 -14.33
N ASN A 102 -10.03 0.49 -13.94
CA ASN A 102 -8.82 -0.04 -13.31
C ASN A 102 -8.82 0.12 -11.80
N ALA A 103 -9.99 0.23 -11.17
CA ALA A 103 -10.06 0.31 -9.72
C ALA A 103 -9.87 -1.07 -9.07
N LYS A 104 -10.05 -2.13 -9.85
CA LYS A 104 -9.83 -3.50 -9.39
C LYS A 104 -8.83 -4.16 -10.33
N PRO A 105 -7.55 -3.77 -10.22
CA PRO A 105 -6.56 -4.30 -11.15
C PRO A 105 -6.33 -5.80 -10.93
N ASP A 106 -6.15 -6.53 -12.04
CA ASP A 106 -5.85 -7.96 -11.96
C ASP A 106 -4.45 -8.18 -11.44
N GLU A 107 -3.53 -7.31 -11.81
CA GLU A 107 -2.14 -7.39 -11.36
C GLU A 107 -1.63 -6.02 -11.03
N ILE A 108 -0.74 -5.94 -10.05
CA ILE A 108 -0.10 -4.69 -9.67
C ILE A 108 1.41 -4.89 -9.62
N GLN A 109 2.13 -3.81 -9.72
CA GLN A 109 3.57 -3.84 -9.75
C GLN A 109 4.13 -3.87 -8.32
N VAL A 110 5.08 -4.77 -8.08
CA VAL A 110 5.74 -4.87 -6.78
C VAL A 110 7.24 -4.97 -6.97
N ASN A 111 7.98 -4.59 -5.95
CA ASN A 111 9.40 -4.86 -5.84
C ASN A 111 9.57 -5.94 -4.79
N TYR A 112 10.08 -7.11 -5.21
CA TYR A 112 10.37 -8.17 -4.27
C TYR A 112 11.73 -7.93 -3.64
N VAL A 113 11.80 -8.10 -2.33
CA VAL A 113 13.06 -8.02 -1.59
C VAL A 113 13.21 -9.33 -0.81
N GLY A 114 14.44 -9.62 -0.39
CA GLY A 114 14.72 -10.88 0.29
C GLY A 114 14.42 -10.86 1.77
N SER A 115 14.37 -9.68 2.38
CA SER A 115 14.17 -9.58 3.82
C SER A 115 13.66 -8.21 4.19
N ARG A 116 13.20 -8.08 5.43
CA ARG A 116 12.79 -6.77 5.95
C ARG A 116 13.96 -5.80 6.02
N ASN A 117 15.15 -6.29 6.29
CA ASN A 117 16.33 -5.44 6.33
C ASN A 117 16.64 -4.87 4.95
N GLU A 118 16.56 -5.71 3.94
CA GLU A 118 16.76 -5.26 2.57
C GLU A 118 15.67 -4.25 2.19
N ALA A 119 14.43 -4.49 2.60
CA ALA A 119 13.35 -3.56 2.33
C ALA A 119 13.62 -2.21 2.98
N ARG A 120 14.10 -2.23 4.22
CA ARG A 120 14.38 -0.99 4.94
C ARG A 120 15.44 -0.17 4.23
N ASP A 121 16.50 -0.85 3.76
CA ASP A 121 17.56 -0.17 3.02
C ASP A 121 17.03 0.41 1.71
N PHE A 122 16.19 -0.35 1.01
CA PHE A 122 15.63 0.08 -0.25
C PHE A 122 14.70 1.28 -0.06
N ILE A 123 13.89 1.26 0.98
CA ILE A 123 12.99 2.36 1.30
C ILE A 123 13.80 3.62 1.64
N GLY A 124 14.85 3.45 2.44
CA GLY A 124 15.72 4.56 2.77
C GLY A 124 16.34 5.19 1.54
N PHE A 125 16.80 4.36 0.63
CA PHE A 125 17.39 4.85 -0.61
C PHE A 125 16.36 5.61 -1.45
N LYS A 126 15.15 5.08 -1.55
CA LYS A 126 14.08 5.77 -2.28
C LYS A 126 13.80 7.14 -1.69
N HIS A 127 13.72 7.23 -0.38
CA HIS A 127 13.41 8.50 0.25
C HIS A 127 14.51 9.52 0.06
N VAL A 128 15.76 9.09 0.07
CA VAL A 128 16.86 9.99 -0.08
C VAL A 128 17.10 10.40 -1.55
N ASN A 129 16.99 9.44 -2.44
CA ASN A 129 17.35 9.70 -3.84
C ASN A 129 16.17 9.80 -4.79
N GLY A 130 15.13 9.03 -4.53
CA GLY A 130 13.98 8.99 -5.41
C GLY A 130 12.97 10.06 -5.11
N ALA A 131 12.52 10.12 -3.88
CA ALA A 131 11.48 11.07 -3.50
C ALA A 131 11.92 12.50 -3.71
N PHE A 132 13.18 12.79 -3.44
CA PHE A 132 13.67 14.13 -3.60
C PHE A 132 13.66 14.57 -5.05
N LYS A 133 13.78 13.64 -5.96
CA LYS A 133 13.84 14.01 -7.35
C LYS A 133 12.50 14.43 -7.92
N TRP A 134 11.45 13.74 -7.54
CA TRP A 134 10.16 14.05 -8.12
C TRP A 134 9.55 15.24 -7.42
N ASP A 135 10.09 15.61 -6.28
CA ASP A 135 9.43 16.60 -5.48
C ASP A 135 10.43 17.58 -4.97
N SER A 136 11.04 18.28 -5.88
CA SER A 136 12.10 19.16 -5.48
C SER A 136 11.61 20.26 -4.59
N TYR A 137 10.36 20.64 -4.70
CA TYR A 137 9.90 21.65 -3.84
C TYR A 137 9.45 21.05 -2.54
N ALA A 138 8.81 19.94 -2.57
CA ALA A 138 8.46 19.31 -1.35
C ALA A 138 9.67 18.78 -0.72
N LYS A 139 10.62 18.39 -1.52
CA LYS A 139 11.83 18.00 -0.96
C LYS A 139 12.40 19.10 -0.18
N ALA A 140 12.22 20.27 -0.65
CA ALA A 140 12.70 21.36 0.08
C ALA A 140 11.99 21.44 1.36
N LYS A 141 10.77 21.10 1.49
CA LYS A 141 10.16 21.04 2.73
C LYS A 141 10.50 19.84 3.41
N PHE A 142 10.71 18.79 2.67
CA PHE A 142 10.90 17.54 3.24
C PHE A 142 12.29 17.32 3.68
N ALA A 143 13.22 17.72 2.90
CA ALA A 143 14.60 17.57 3.22
C ALA A 143 14.89 18.38 4.40
N HIS A 144 14.12 19.30 4.57
CA HIS A 144 14.28 19.98 5.67
C HIS A 144 13.22 19.59 6.48
N SER A 145 12.63 18.73 6.06
CA SER A 145 11.67 18.20 6.93
C SER A 145 12.07 16.82 7.18
#